data_45d86a9cbd5f1f7aff5735beb4add586
#
_entry.id   45d86a9cbd5f1f7aff5735beb4add586
#
_cell.length_a   1.000
_cell.length_b   1.000
_cell.length_c   1.000
_cell.angle_alpha   90.00
_cell.angle_beta   90.00
_cell.angle_gamma   90.00
#
_symmetry.space_group_name_H-M   'P 1'
#
loop_
_entity.id
_entity.type
_entity.pdbx_description
1 polymer ?
#
loop_
_entity_poly.entity_id
_entity_poly.type
_entity_poly.pdbx_seq_one_letter_code
_entity_poly.pdbx_strand_id
1 'polypeptide(L)'
;MSVIKKVKSGSKMEDIVGYSRAVVVDSFVFISNTAGRNPETGEMPDSFKEQAEFAIATIERSLKAVGSCLEDIVSYRAYAPNPDDLKEAAEVLGATFRGIDPCCTMTCSRLAAPYYKFEMEATAIIGASKRLVETINI
;
A
#
# COMPACT_ATOMS: atom_id res chain seq x y z
N MET A 1 -19.58 13.19 17.80
CA MET A 1 -18.71 11.99 17.93
C MET A 1 -18.08 11.70 16.59
N SER A 2 -16.78 11.56 16.53
CA SER A 2 -16.06 11.17 15.31
C SER A 2 -16.38 9.71 14.95
N VAL A 3 -16.41 9.43 13.65
CA VAL A 3 -16.73 8.10 13.13
C VAL A 3 -15.43 7.41 12.67
N ILE A 4 -15.23 6.18 13.10
CA ILE A 4 -14.19 5.32 12.52
C ILE A 4 -14.79 4.64 11.29
N LYS A 5 -14.13 4.82 10.13
CA LYS A 5 -14.56 4.16 8.88
C LYS A 5 -13.68 2.94 8.64
N LYS A 6 -14.31 1.85 8.20
CA LYS A 6 -13.62 0.61 7.84
C LYS A 6 -13.90 0.29 6.38
N VAL A 7 -12.85 0.13 5.58
CA VAL A 7 -12.96 -0.26 4.18
C VAL A 7 -12.83 -1.77 4.10
N LYS A 8 -13.80 -2.40 3.46
CA LYS A 8 -13.84 -3.86 3.27
C LYS A 8 -13.81 -4.18 1.79
N SER A 9 -12.98 -5.14 1.40
CA SER A 9 -12.89 -5.60 0.01
C SER A 9 -13.79 -6.77 -0.31
N GLY A 10 -14.36 -7.42 0.71
CA GLY A 10 -15.11 -8.66 0.56
C GLY A 10 -14.24 -9.91 0.52
N SER A 11 -12.94 -9.79 0.77
CA SER A 11 -12.02 -10.92 0.86
C SER A 11 -12.40 -11.85 2.03
N LYS A 12 -12.40 -13.16 1.79
CA LYS A 12 -12.61 -14.17 2.84
C LYS A 12 -11.61 -14.05 3.98
N MET A 13 -10.38 -13.65 3.68
CA MET A 13 -9.33 -13.51 4.69
C MET A 13 -9.63 -12.38 5.68
N GLU A 14 -10.33 -11.34 5.26
CA GLU A 14 -10.78 -10.27 6.15
C GLU A 14 -11.71 -10.80 7.23
N ASP A 15 -12.60 -11.73 6.86
CA ASP A 15 -13.51 -12.35 7.81
C ASP A 15 -12.82 -13.39 8.71
N ILE A 16 -11.95 -14.23 8.12
CA ILE A 16 -11.26 -15.29 8.86
C ILE A 16 -10.29 -14.70 9.89
N VAL A 17 -9.51 -13.70 9.50
CA VAL A 17 -8.50 -13.08 10.37
C VAL A 17 -9.05 -11.93 11.19
N GLY A 18 -10.16 -11.32 10.77
CA GLY A 18 -10.79 -10.23 11.49
C GLY A 18 -10.13 -8.88 11.25
N TYR A 19 -9.81 -8.55 9.97
CA TYR A 19 -9.22 -7.26 9.64
C TYR A 19 -10.00 -6.51 8.56
N SER A 20 -9.67 -5.25 8.37
CA SER A 20 -10.20 -4.40 7.32
C SER A 20 -9.11 -4.05 6.31
N ARG A 21 -9.49 -3.78 5.06
CA ARG A 21 -8.54 -3.31 4.03
C ARG A 21 -7.90 -2.00 4.42
N ALA A 22 -8.69 -1.10 4.99
CA ALA A 22 -8.21 0.15 5.55
C ALA A 22 -9.11 0.59 6.70
N VAL A 23 -8.54 1.38 7.61
CA VAL A 23 -9.27 2.01 8.73
C VAL A 23 -8.96 3.49 8.72
N VAL A 24 -10.00 4.32 8.79
CA VAL A 24 -9.88 5.77 8.89
C VAL A 24 -10.23 6.21 10.30
N VAL A 25 -9.30 6.94 10.91
CA VAL A 25 -9.49 7.62 12.21
C VAL A 25 -9.11 9.09 12.02
N ASP A 26 -10.07 9.97 12.19
CA ASP A 26 -9.94 11.41 11.90
C ASP A 26 -9.45 11.61 10.44
N SER A 27 -8.26 12.17 10.23
CA SER A 27 -7.65 12.33 8.90
C SER A 27 -6.67 11.21 8.53
N PHE A 28 -6.39 10.27 9.44
CA PHE A 28 -5.45 9.18 9.20
C PHE A 28 -6.13 8.01 8.50
N VAL A 29 -5.48 7.50 7.48
CA VAL A 29 -5.87 6.25 6.79
C VAL A 29 -4.78 5.22 7.00
N PHE A 30 -5.11 4.16 7.72
CA PHE A 30 -4.22 3.01 7.93
C PHE A 30 -4.60 1.92 6.95
N ILE A 31 -3.67 1.51 6.09
CA ILE A 31 -3.91 0.50 5.05
C ILE A 31 -3.16 -0.77 5.42
N SER A 32 -3.90 -1.88 5.48
CA SER A 32 -3.35 -3.20 5.74
C SER A 32 -2.37 -3.63 4.67
N ASN A 33 -1.44 -4.50 5.06
CA ASN A 33 -0.50 -5.12 4.13
C ASN A 33 -1.26 -5.73 2.94
N THR A 34 -0.85 -5.39 1.74
CA THR A 34 -1.60 -5.60 0.51
C THR A 34 -0.76 -6.36 -0.50
N ALA A 35 -1.23 -7.54 -0.89
CA ALA A 35 -0.65 -8.34 -1.96
C ALA A 35 -1.20 -7.93 -3.32
N GLY A 36 -0.46 -8.25 -4.37
CA GLY A 36 -0.80 -7.84 -5.73
C GLY A 36 -1.59 -8.88 -6.51
N ARG A 37 -2.78 -9.26 -6.04
CA ARG A 37 -3.70 -10.06 -6.86
C ARG A 37 -4.35 -9.18 -7.91
N ASN A 38 -4.56 -9.76 -9.09
CA ASN A 38 -5.36 -9.11 -10.13
C ASN A 38 -6.79 -8.89 -9.59
N PRO A 39 -7.28 -7.65 -9.53
CA PRO A 39 -8.59 -7.36 -8.95
C PRO A 39 -9.77 -7.90 -9.78
N GLU A 40 -9.55 -8.17 -11.07
CA GLU A 40 -10.59 -8.69 -11.97
C GLU A 40 -10.70 -10.20 -11.90
N THR A 41 -9.56 -10.90 -11.85
CA THR A 41 -9.50 -12.38 -11.91
C THR A 41 -9.26 -13.05 -10.56
N GLY A 42 -8.72 -12.33 -9.58
CA GLY A 42 -8.28 -12.84 -8.29
C GLY A 42 -6.97 -13.63 -8.35
N GLU A 43 -6.38 -13.76 -9.54
CA GLU A 43 -5.13 -14.49 -9.73
C GLU A 43 -3.92 -13.70 -9.22
N MET A 44 -2.92 -14.43 -8.72
CA MET A 44 -1.64 -13.89 -8.36
C MET A 44 -0.71 -14.01 -9.56
N PRO A 45 -0.24 -12.89 -10.15
CA PRO A 45 0.70 -12.97 -11.28
C PRO A 45 2.05 -13.53 -10.84
N ASP A 46 2.76 -14.18 -11.74
CA ASP A 46 4.12 -14.66 -11.48
C ASP A 46 5.16 -13.53 -11.49
N SER A 47 4.88 -12.45 -12.21
CA SER A 47 5.76 -11.30 -12.33
C SER A 47 5.79 -10.48 -11.05
N PHE A 48 7.00 -10.22 -10.54
CA PHE A 48 7.20 -9.30 -9.40
C PHE A 48 6.59 -7.93 -9.70
N LYS A 49 6.89 -7.38 -10.87
CA LYS A 49 6.42 -6.06 -11.29
C LYS A 49 4.89 -5.97 -11.28
N GLU A 50 4.22 -6.96 -11.85
CA GLU A 50 2.75 -7.00 -11.86
C GLU A 50 2.18 -7.12 -10.44
N GLN A 51 2.78 -7.94 -9.58
CA GLN A 51 2.37 -8.02 -8.17
C GLN A 51 2.50 -6.67 -7.48
N ALA A 52 3.62 -5.97 -7.66
CA ALA A 52 3.84 -4.65 -7.08
C ALA A 52 2.83 -3.61 -7.61
N GLU A 53 2.62 -3.58 -8.91
CA GLU A 53 1.66 -2.67 -9.54
C GLU A 53 0.22 -2.92 -9.09
N PHE A 54 -0.22 -4.17 -8.99
CA PHE A 54 -1.56 -4.51 -8.50
C PHE A 54 -1.73 -4.20 -7.00
N ALA A 55 -0.69 -4.41 -6.19
CA ALA A 55 -0.72 -4.03 -4.79
C ALA A 55 -0.92 -2.52 -4.63
N ILE A 56 -0.15 -1.72 -5.36
CA ILE A 56 -0.26 -0.26 -5.36
C ILE A 56 -1.64 0.19 -5.86
N ALA A 57 -2.15 -0.42 -6.94
CA ALA A 57 -3.48 -0.12 -7.46
C ALA A 57 -4.60 -0.43 -6.45
N THR A 58 -4.45 -1.50 -5.68
CA THR A 58 -5.41 -1.86 -4.62
C THR A 58 -5.36 -0.85 -3.47
N ILE A 59 -4.17 -0.39 -3.10
CA ILE A 59 -3.99 0.67 -2.10
C ILE A 59 -4.63 1.97 -2.61
N GLU A 60 -4.37 2.36 -3.85
CA GLU A 60 -4.97 3.55 -4.46
C GLU A 60 -6.50 3.50 -4.45
N ARG A 61 -7.08 2.37 -4.81
CA ARG A 61 -8.53 2.18 -4.79
C ARG A 61 -9.09 2.30 -3.35
N SER A 62 -8.39 1.77 -2.37
CA SER A 62 -8.77 1.89 -0.96
C SER A 62 -8.74 3.33 -0.48
N LEU A 63 -7.73 4.11 -0.89
CA LEU A 63 -7.63 5.54 -0.60
C LEU A 63 -8.75 6.33 -1.24
N LYS A 64 -9.02 6.10 -2.52
CA LYS A 64 -10.11 6.76 -3.25
C LYS A 64 -11.49 6.51 -2.61
N ALA A 65 -11.71 5.33 -2.08
CA ALA A 65 -12.96 4.99 -1.39
C ALA A 65 -13.24 5.85 -0.16
N VAL A 66 -12.23 6.49 0.41
CA VAL A 66 -12.33 7.34 1.60
C VAL A 66 -12.00 8.82 1.33
N GLY A 67 -11.93 9.21 0.05
CA GLY A 67 -11.67 10.59 -0.36
C GLY A 67 -10.20 11.01 -0.27
N SER A 68 -9.29 10.06 -0.38
CA SER A 68 -7.84 10.28 -0.38
C SER A 68 -7.21 9.83 -1.71
N CYS A 69 -5.90 9.90 -1.83
CA CYS A 69 -5.14 9.56 -3.03
C CYS A 69 -3.72 9.08 -2.66
N LEU A 70 -2.97 8.57 -3.63
CA LEU A 70 -1.59 8.13 -3.41
C LEU A 70 -0.69 9.26 -2.90
N GLU A 71 -0.93 10.48 -3.37
CA GLU A 71 -0.18 11.68 -2.99
C GLU A 71 -0.39 12.08 -1.51
N ASP A 72 -1.40 11.52 -0.85
CA ASP A 72 -1.65 11.70 0.58
C ASP A 72 -0.85 10.74 1.47
N ILE A 73 -0.17 9.74 0.88
CA ILE A 73 0.64 8.77 1.63
C ILE A 73 1.85 9.48 2.24
N VAL A 74 2.01 9.34 3.56
CA VAL A 74 3.13 9.91 4.31
C VAL A 74 4.17 8.86 4.72
N SER A 75 3.79 7.58 4.72
CA SER A 75 4.67 6.48 5.08
C SER A 75 4.19 5.18 4.45
N TYR A 76 5.13 4.35 4.00
CA TYR A 76 4.82 2.98 3.61
C TYR A 76 5.93 2.02 4.01
N ARG A 77 5.56 0.74 4.12
CA ARG A 77 6.49 -0.38 4.24
C ARG A 77 6.21 -1.37 3.13
N ALA A 78 7.25 -1.77 2.44
CA ALA A 78 7.20 -2.76 1.38
C ALA A 78 8.02 -4.00 1.75
N TYR A 79 7.52 -5.15 1.34
CA TYR A 79 8.09 -6.45 1.67
C TYR A 79 8.34 -7.22 0.38
N ALA A 80 9.59 -7.65 0.15
CA ALA A 80 9.96 -8.53 -0.95
C ALA A 80 10.82 -9.67 -0.38
N PRO A 81 10.35 -10.94 -0.42
CA PRO A 81 11.09 -12.06 0.15
C PRO A 81 12.46 -12.29 -0.48
N ASN A 82 12.56 -12.06 -1.79
CA ASN A 82 13.80 -12.29 -2.53
C ASN A 82 14.61 -10.99 -2.68
N PRO A 83 15.84 -10.92 -2.13
CA PRO A 83 16.72 -9.76 -2.30
C PRO A 83 17.01 -9.40 -3.76
N ASP A 84 16.96 -10.36 -4.69
CA ASP A 84 17.20 -10.14 -6.10
C ASP A 84 16.12 -9.26 -6.75
N ASP A 85 14.94 -9.18 -6.14
CA ASP A 85 13.84 -8.34 -6.60
C ASP A 85 13.94 -6.87 -6.15
N LEU A 86 14.89 -6.51 -5.29
CA LEU A 86 14.98 -5.16 -4.70
C LEU A 86 15.23 -4.07 -5.75
N LYS A 87 15.97 -4.37 -6.81
CA LYS A 87 16.20 -3.40 -7.89
C LYS A 87 14.89 -3.06 -8.60
N GLU A 88 14.13 -4.09 -8.98
CA GLU A 88 12.83 -3.92 -9.63
C GLU A 88 11.81 -3.25 -8.70
N ALA A 89 11.84 -3.59 -7.41
CA ALA A 89 11.05 -2.92 -6.39
C ALA A 89 11.35 -1.42 -6.34
N ALA A 90 12.62 -1.04 -6.34
CA ALA A 90 13.03 0.37 -6.35
C ALA A 90 12.53 1.10 -7.60
N GLU A 91 12.54 0.45 -8.76
CA GLU A 91 12.03 1.02 -10.01
C GLU A 91 10.53 1.27 -9.94
N VAL A 92 9.75 0.30 -9.48
CA VAL A 92 8.27 0.42 -9.36
C VAL A 92 7.89 1.46 -8.30
N LEU A 93 8.50 1.40 -7.14
CA LEU A 93 8.23 2.34 -6.05
C LEU A 93 8.66 3.76 -6.41
N GLY A 94 9.83 3.91 -7.06
CA GLY A 94 10.31 5.20 -7.55
C GLY A 94 9.39 5.82 -8.58
N ALA A 95 8.87 5.02 -9.53
CA ALA A 95 7.91 5.49 -10.52
C ALA A 95 6.60 5.99 -9.87
N THR A 96 6.17 5.36 -8.77
CA THR A 96 4.94 5.72 -8.06
C THR A 96 5.13 6.92 -7.13
N PHE A 97 6.21 6.94 -6.35
CA PHE A 97 6.35 7.85 -5.20
C PHE A 97 7.32 9.01 -5.40
N ARG A 98 8.04 9.07 -6.52
CA ARG A 98 8.91 10.22 -6.80
C ARG A 98 8.08 11.50 -6.90
N GLY A 99 8.46 12.51 -6.12
CA GLY A 99 7.71 13.76 -6.00
C GLY A 99 6.67 13.77 -4.88
N ILE A 100 6.27 12.59 -4.38
CA ILE A 100 5.48 12.45 -3.15
C ILE A 100 6.44 12.33 -1.96
N ASP A 101 7.48 11.52 -2.13
CA ASP A 101 8.60 11.34 -1.20
C ASP A 101 8.17 10.99 0.23
N PRO A 102 7.30 9.96 0.44
CA PRO A 102 6.92 9.54 1.78
C PRO A 102 8.06 8.84 2.50
N CYS A 103 7.92 8.63 3.81
CA CYS A 103 8.81 7.74 4.52
C CYS A 103 8.71 6.33 3.95
N CYS A 104 9.83 5.64 3.82
CA CYS A 104 9.89 4.30 3.26
C CYS A 104 10.69 3.36 4.14
N THR A 105 10.16 2.17 4.36
CA THR A 105 10.91 1.02 4.86
C THR A 105 10.74 -0.12 3.88
N MET A 106 11.86 -0.71 3.45
CA MET A 106 11.87 -1.89 2.58
C MET A 106 12.56 -3.04 3.30
N THR A 107 11.90 -4.20 3.37
CA THR A 107 12.45 -5.38 4.02
C THR A 107 12.37 -6.61 3.13
N CYS A 108 13.34 -7.51 3.30
CA CYS A 108 13.31 -8.85 2.76
C CYS A 108 12.87 -9.79 3.86
N SER A 109 11.60 -10.08 3.94
CA SER A 109 11.03 -11.02 4.89
C SER A 109 10.15 -12.04 4.18
N ARG A 110 10.01 -13.22 4.79
CA ARG A 110 9.07 -14.22 4.26
C ARG A 110 7.64 -13.69 4.34
N LEU A 111 6.86 -14.03 3.34
CA LEU A 111 5.42 -13.79 3.29
C LEU A 111 4.67 -15.10 3.50
N ALA A 112 3.33 -15.04 3.52
CA ALA A 112 2.49 -16.17 3.90
C ALA A 112 2.61 -17.41 2.99
N ALA A 113 3.01 -17.22 1.72
CA ALA A 113 3.20 -18.31 0.77
C ALA A 113 4.34 -17.98 -0.22
N PRO A 114 4.98 -19.02 -0.82
CA PRO A 114 6.11 -18.81 -1.74
C PRO A 114 5.79 -18.00 -2.99
N TYR A 115 4.53 -17.96 -3.42
CA TYR A 115 4.12 -17.20 -4.60
C TYR A 115 3.93 -15.72 -4.36
N TYR A 116 3.89 -15.26 -3.10
CA TYR A 116 3.91 -13.83 -2.78
C TYR A 116 5.33 -13.28 -2.97
N LYS A 117 5.48 -12.36 -3.90
CA LYS A 117 6.76 -11.69 -4.19
C LYS A 117 6.83 -10.28 -3.68
N PHE A 118 5.67 -9.68 -3.41
CA PHE A 118 5.57 -8.30 -2.95
C PHE A 118 4.31 -8.10 -2.12
N GLU A 119 4.44 -7.39 -1.02
CA GLU A 119 3.33 -6.82 -0.26
C GLU A 119 3.70 -5.43 0.22
N MET A 120 2.69 -4.60 0.48
CA MET A 120 2.89 -3.23 0.94
C MET A 120 1.77 -2.80 1.88
N GLU A 121 2.13 -2.10 2.96
CA GLU A 121 1.23 -1.37 3.84
C GLU A 121 1.53 0.13 3.76
N ALA A 122 0.57 0.98 4.07
CA ALA A 122 0.75 2.42 4.01
C ALA A 122 -0.08 3.15 5.05
N THR A 123 0.38 4.35 5.40
CA THR A 123 -0.38 5.33 6.17
C THR A 123 -0.49 6.61 5.35
N ALA A 124 -1.71 7.12 5.22
CA ALA A 124 -1.98 8.39 4.54
C ALA A 124 -2.67 9.37 5.50
N ILE A 125 -2.59 10.65 5.16
CA ILE A 125 -3.33 11.72 5.83
C ILE A 125 -4.19 12.39 4.77
N ILE A 126 -5.51 12.29 4.89
CA ILE A 126 -6.45 12.86 3.92
C ILE A 126 -6.17 14.35 3.74
N GLY A 127 -5.94 14.77 2.50
CA GLY A 127 -5.66 16.16 2.13
C GLY A 127 -4.20 16.58 2.32
N ALA A 128 -3.29 15.68 2.68
CA ALA A 128 -1.86 16.01 2.81
C ALA A 128 -1.27 16.56 1.53
N SER A 129 -1.68 16.02 0.37
CA SER A 129 -1.26 16.47 -0.96
C SER A 129 -1.56 17.92 -1.30
N LYS A 130 -2.48 18.54 -0.55
CA LYS A 130 -2.89 19.94 -0.75
C LYS A 130 -2.18 20.91 0.19
N ARG A 131 -1.30 20.42 1.06
CA ARG A 131 -0.57 21.23 2.02
C ARG A 131 0.74 21.73 1.44
N LEU A 132 1.23 22.86 1.97
CA LEU A 132 2.56 23.34 1.65
C LEU A 132 3.61 22.36 2.19
N VAL A 133 4.62 22.08 1.37
CA VAL A 133 5.74 21.21 1.73
C VAL A 133 6.99 22.06 1.90
N GLU A 134 7.64 21.91 3.03
CA GLU A 134 8.96 22.49 3.32
C GLU A 134 9.97 21.33 3.36
N THR A 135 11.03 21.41 2.54
CA THR A 135 12.11 20.43 2.54
C THR A 135 13.24 20.90 3.43
N ILE A 136 13.60 20.09 4.41
CA ILE A 136 14.71 20.35 5.32
C ILE A 136 15.87 19.42 4.97
N ASN A 137 17.02 19.98 4.66
CA ASN A 137 18.22 19.21 4.32
C ASN A 137 19.13 19.10 5.55
N ILE A 138 19.64 17.89 5.80
CA ILE A 138 20.56 17.57 6.91
C ILE A 138 21.89 17.05 6.37
#